data_85666d5f8dee6b9e8e024b55b5c8d890
#
_entry.id   85666d5f8dee6b9e8e024b55b5c8d890
#
_cell.length_a   1.000
_cell.length_b   1.000
_cell.length_c   1.000
_cell.angle_alpha   90.00
_cell.angle_beta   90.00
_cell.angle_gamma   90.00
#
_symmetry.space_group_name_H-M   'P 1'
#
loop_
_entity.id
_entity.type
_entity.pdbx_description
1 polymer ?
#
loop_
_entity_poly.entity_id
_entity_poly.type
_entity_poly.pdbx_seq_one_letter_code
_entity_poly.pdbx_strand_id
1 'polypeptide(L)'
;MILKTAILLFCILSMVRAEDNPSQPKADIILVHGNIYTGVEIPSSFHAMQRVEAMAVRADRVQAVGTENEILKLKGPQTQVINLGGHFVMPGFNDAHLHLASAGLRRLTVNLTGVKSLSEFRDCIRARVQTAEPGEWITGGGWDHTLWPVKELPSRWDIDEVTTDHPVFLQRVDGHIAVANTRALQLASISLASKDPEGGKIDRDLSGSPTGILRETARDAVNAVIPKPTREKRRQAIEAALQDLAQWGITSAQDNSSWEDFQIYKHLEREGKLRARISEWLAFDDSLETLKARRTAHPANDNMLHTGMLKGFMDGSLGSRTAALLEPYADDPKNSGLPQYDQAKLSAMTKERADAGFQIGFHAIGDRGVQMALDAFADTGHVGTGVSPVQAERSSAASTTDHRFRIEHAQVTTPAQIARFKQLKVIASMQPNHLLTDMNWAMDRLGPKRAATSYAWAEFLKKGVTLAFGTDYPVEPVTPFRGLYAAVTRKSEDGKKEYSPEQKLTMEQAIAAYTTGSAFAEFTEKEKGTLAPGMLADFVVLDRDVTAVAPERVLATKVLRTVVGGKTVYETR
;
A
#
# COMPACT_ATOMS: atom_id res chain seq x y z
N MET A 1 50.99 59.20 45.30
CA MET A 1 51.73 59.50 44.05
C MET A 1 51.53 58.28 43.13
N ILE A 2 50.62 58.43 42.16
CA ILE A 2 50.04 57.36 41.36
C ILE A 2 50.75 57.31 40.03
N LEU A 3 51.40 56.21 39.72
CA LEU A 3 52.11 55.95 38.45
C LEU A 3 51.09 55.31 37.48
N LYS A 4 50.75 55.99 36.38
CA LYS A 4 49.94 55.49 35.29
C LYS A 4 50.80 54.74 34.31
N THR A 5 50.62 53.44 34.13
CA THR A 5 51.24 52.62 33.07
C THR A 5 50.22 52.48 31.94
N ALA A 6 50.55 53.01 30.78
CA ALA A 6 49.79 52.86 29.56
C ALA A 6 50.19 51.53 28.87
N ILE A 7 49.21 50.68 28.63
CA ILE A 7 49.38 49.46 27.82
C ILE A 7 49.00 49.79 26.38
N LEU A 8 49.98 49.73 25.50
CA LEU A 8 49.84 49.87 24.04
C LEU A 8 49.35 48.57 23.45
N LEU A 9 48.12 48.51 22.97
CA LEU A 9 47.54 47.34 22.32
C LEU A 9 47.92 47.34 20.83
N PHE A 10 48.85 46.48 20.45
CA PHE A 10 49.20 46.24 19.07
C PHE A 10 48.11 45.35 18.41
N CYS A 11 47.27 45.92 17.55
CA CYS A 11 46.41 45.19 16.66
C CYS A 11 47.26 44.55 15.53
N ILE A 12 47.54 43.25 15.66
CA ILE A 12 48.03 42.47 14.53
C ILE A 12 46.84 42.11 13.68
N LEU A 13 46.70 42.78 12.55
CA LEU A 13 45.78 42.38 11.48
C LEU A 13 46.36 41.11 10.84
N SER A 14 45.98 39.93 11.33
CA SER A 14 46.19 38.71 10.61
C SER A 14 45.23 38.70 9.41
N MET A 15 45.78 38.93 8.21
CA MET A 15 45.15 38.58 6.96
C MET A 15 44.91 37.05 6.97
N VAL A 16 43.72 36.61 7.36
CA VAL A 16 43.27 35.26 7.08
C VAL A 16 43.12 35.21 5.56
N ARG A 17 44.10 34.58 4.89
CA ARG A 17 43.90 34.11 3.53
C ARG A 17 42.64 33.25 3.57
N ALA A 18 41.67 33.57 2.71
CA ALA A 18 40.57 32.68 2.41
C ALA A 18 41.19 31.37 1.92
N GLU A 19 41.26 30.38 2.82
CA GLU A 19 41.53 29.02 2.40
C GLU A 19 40.44 28.64 1.41
N ASP A 20 40.84 28.18 0.23
CA ASP A 20 40.01 27.61 -0.79
C ASP A 20 39.14 26.53 -0.11
N ASN A 21 37.88 26.84 0.11
CA ASN A 21 36.88 25.91 0.60
C ASN A 21 36.86 24.75 -0.41
N PRO A 22 37.14 23.49 -0.03
CA PRO A 22 37.21 22.39 -0.98
C PRO A 22 35.91 22.41 -1.81
N SER A 23 36.06 22.55 -3.13
CA SER A 23 34.91 22.74 -4.03
C SER A 23 33.86 21.66 -3.74
N GLN A 24 32.66 22.08 -3.39
CA GLN A 24 31.55 21.13 -3.15
C GLN A 24 31.49 20.13 -4.32
N PRO A 25 31.35 18.84 -4.04
CA PRO A 25 31.28 17.84 -5.09
C PRO A 25 30.18 18.19 -6.11
N LYS A 26 30.48 18.01 -7.40
CA LYS A 26 29.53 18.31 -8.48
C LYS A 26 28.38 17.33 -8.49
N ALA A 27 27.21 17.79 -8.88
CA ALA A 27 26.01 16.99 -9.00
C ALA A 27 26.05 16.08 -10.25
N ASP A 28 25.40 14.92 -10.19
CA ASP A 28 25.19 14.06 -11.34
C ASP A 28 23.99 14.55 -12.16
N ILE A 29 22.93 15.00 -11.48
CA ILE A 29 21.70 15.52 -12.09
C ILE A 29 21.34 16.85 -11.43
N ILE A 30 20.92 17.82 -12.23
CA ILE A 30 20.33 19.07 -11.78
C ILE A 30 18.97 19.24 -12.46
N LEU A 31 17.92 19.43 -11.65
CA LEU A 31 16.59 19.80 -12.09
C LEU A 31 16.44 21.31 -11.96
N VAL A 32 15.95 21.98 -13.02
CA VAL A 32 15.76 23.44 -13.09
C VAL A 32 14.37 23.78 -13.59
N HIS A 33 13.93 25.03 -13.38
CA HIS A 33 12.62 25.55 -13.78
C HIS A 33 11.47 24.64 -13.26
N GLY A 34 11.56 24.17 -12.01
CA GLY A 34 10.56 23.32 -11.39
C GLY A 34 9.66 24.06 -10.40
N ASN A 35 8.50 23.47 -10.13
CA ASN A 35 7.68 23.75 -8.96
C ASN A 35 7.87 22.56 -7.99
N ILE A 36 8.94 22.61 -7.17
CA ILE A 36 9.37 21.47 -6.36
C ILE A 36 8.84 21.62 -4.93
N TYR A 37 7.87 20.76 -4.58
CA TYR A 37 7.36 20.57 -3.23
C TYR A 37 8.27 19.58 -2.49
N THR A 38 9.02 20.06 -1.51
CA THR A 38 10.03 19.21 -0.84
C THR A 38 9.45 18.27 0.21
N GLY A 39 8.22 18.49 0.68
CA GLY A 39 7.63 17.76 1.81
C GLY A 39 8.24 18.18 3.18
N VAL A 40 9.07 19.22 3.21
CA VAL A 40 9.67 19.77 4.43
C VAL A 40 8.83 20.93 4.92
N GLU A 41 8.43 20.91 6.20
CA GLU A 41 7.70 22.01 6.83
C GLU A 41 8.65 23.19 7.13
N ILE A 42 8.19 24.41 6.87
CA ILE A 42 8.93 25.63 7.20
C ILE A 42 8.67 26.02 8.66
N PRO A 43 9.68 25.96 9.54
CA PRO A 43 9.48 26.11 10.99
C PRO A 43 8.82 27.44 11.46
N SER A 44 8.86 28.48 10.63
CA SER A 44 8.38 29.83 10.98
C SER A 44 7.03 30.20 10.35
N SER A 45 6.38 29.30 9.61
CA SER A 45 5.19 29.64 8.82
C SER A 45 4.08 28.60 8.95
N PHE A 46 3.27 28.65 9.99
CA PHE A 46 1.97 27.96 10.16
C PHE A 46 1.76 26.75 9.21
N HIS A 47 2.61 25.71 9.30
CA HIS A 47 2.55 24.49 8.48
C HIS A 47 2.73 24.66 6.96
N ALA A 48 3.32 25.78 6.50
CA ALA A 48 3.63 25.91 5.08
C ALA A 48 4.78 24.98 4.69
N MET A 49 4.63 24.28 3.56
CA MET A 49 5.63 23.39 3.03
C MET A 49 6.62 24.12 2.12
N GLN A 50 7.90 23.76 2.22
CA GLN A 50 8.96 24.37 1.42
C GLN A 50 8.76 24.07 -0.07
N ARG A 51 8.88 25.14 -0.88
CA ARG A 51 8.92 25.06 -2.35
C ARG A 51 10.20 25.68 -2.87
N VAL A 52 10.78 25.05 -3.90
CA VAL A 52 12.01 25.49 -4.52
C VAL A 52 11.93 25.38 -6.04
N GLU A 53 12.83 26.08 -6.76
CA GLU A 53 12.87 26.11 -8.22
C GLU A 53 13.75 25.02 -8.81
N ALA A 54 14.75 24.56 -8.03
CA ALA A 54 15.78 23.64 -8.52
C ALA A 54 16.23 22.67 -7.42
N MET A 55 16.74 21.51 -7.88
CA MET A 55 17.29 20.46 -7.03
C MET A 55 18.51 19.83 -7.69
N ALA A 56 19.56 19.57 -6.92
CA ALA A 56 20.73 18.80 -7.31
C ALA A 56 20.67 17.40 -6.69
N VAL A 57 21.00 16.39 -7.48
CA VAL A 57 21.10 14.98 -7.08
C VAL A 57 22.54 14.52 -7.31
N ARG A 58 23.09 13.80 -6.32
CA ARG A 58 24.38 13.13 -6.40
C ARG A 58 24.25 11.70 -5.92
N ALA A 59 24.74 10.76 -6.72
CA ALA A 59 24.50 9.33 -6.54
C ALA A 59 22.99 9.05 -6.41
N ASP A 60 22.58 8.50 -5.29
CA ASP A 60 21.18 8.17 -5.01
C ASP A 60 20.46 9.19 -4.10
N ARG A 61 21.12 10.37 -3.80
CA ARG A 61 20.60 11.31 -2.79
C ARG A 61 20.42 12.73 -3.33
N VAL A 62 19.51 13.43 -2.72
CA VAL A 62 19.35 14.88 -2.87
C VAL A 62 20.57 15.55 -2.27
N GLN A 63 21.33 16.26 -3.08
CA GLN A 63 22.52 17.00 -2.65
C GLN A 63 22.16 18.38 -2.10
N ALA A 64 21.28 19.08 -2.80
CA ALA A 64 20.83 20.43 -2.44
C ALA A 64 19.50 20.76 -3.09
N VAL A 65 18.73 21.65 -2.47
CA VAL A 65 17.52 22.27 -3.02
C VAL A 65 17.61 23.78 -2.83
N GLY A 66 17.02 24.58 -3.74
CA GLY A 66 17.07 26.03 -3.64
C GLY A 66 16.69 26.75 -4.92
N THR A 67 17.19 27.99 -5.07
CA THR A 67 17.03 28.74 -6.32
C THR A 67 17.89 28.13 -7.43
N GLU A 68 17.49 28.35 -8.66
CA GLU A 68 18.23 27.86 -9.82
C GLU A 68 19.68 28.34 -9.83
N ASN A 69 19.91 29.63 -9.50
CA ASN A 69 21.25 30.21 -9.44
C ASN A 69 22.17 29.54 -8.42
N GLU A 70 21.62 29.10 -7.28
CA GLU A 70 22.38 28.39 -6.24
C GLU A 70 22.73 26.98 -6.71
N ILE A 71 21.76 26.27 -7.25
CA ILE A 71 21.89 24.86 -7.64
C ILE A 71 22.80 24.70 -8.86
N LEU A 72 22.74 25.63 -9.83
CA LEU A 72 23.63 25.60 -11.00
C LEU A 72 25.11 25.74 -10.67
N LYS A 73 25.49 26.28 -9.49
CA LYS A 73 26.89 26.30 -9.02
C LYS A 73 27.45 24.88 -8.79
N LEU A 74 26.58 23.91 -8.59
CA LEU A 74 26.94 22.48 -8.42
C LEU A 74 27.14 21.76 -9.76
N LYS A 75 26.89 22.41 -10.90
CA LYS A 75 27.09 21.85 -12.24
C LYS A 75 28.56 21.54 -12.50
N GLY A 76 28.85 20.36 -12.98
CA GLY A 76 30.14 19.91 -13.48
C GLY A 76 30.08 19.52 -14.97
N PRO A 77 31.20 19.09 -15.56
CA PRO A 77 31.25 18.75 -16.99
C PRO A 77 30.32 17.57 -17.37
N GLN A 78 30.05 16.66 -16.44
CA GLN A 78 29.21 15.46 -16.68
C GLN A 78 27.81 15.59 -16.08
N THR A 79 27.47 16.72 -15.47
CA THR A 79 26.15 16.94 -14.86
C THR A 79 25.08 16.99 -15.93
N GLN A 80 24.09 16.10 -15.84
CA GLN A 80 22.88 16.17 -16.63
C GLN A 80 21.96 17.28 -16.06
N VAL A 81 21.60 18.25 -16.90
CA VAL A 81 20.64 19.29 -16.53
C VAL A 81 19.30 18.99 -17.19
N ILE A 82 18.26 18.87 -16.39
CA ILE A 82 16.89 18.56 -16.81
C ILE A 82 16.02 19.78 -16.54
N ASN A 83 15.45 20.34 -17.61
CA ASN A 83 14.48 21.42 -17.52
C ASN A 83 13.10 20.83 -17.25
N LEU A 84 12.50 21.19 -16.15
CA LEU A 84 11.18 20.71 -15.72
C LEU A 84 10.02 21.48 -16.38
N GLY A 85 10.27 22.62 -17.03
CA GLY A 85 9.24 23.40 -17.72
C GLY A 85 8.09 23.87 -16.83
N GLY A 86 8.32 24.08 -15.55
CA GLY A 86 7.31 24.47 -14.56
C GLY A 86 6.50 23.31 -13.98
N HIS A 87 6.77 22.06 -14.37
CA HIS A 87 6.04 20.91 -13.84
C HIS A 87 6.23 20.74 -12.35
N PHE A 88 5.20 20.17 -11.72
CA PHE A 88 5.19 19.91 -10.29
C PHE A 88 6.03 18.67 -9.95
N VAL A 89 6.88 18.81 -8.94
CA VAL A 89 7.69 17.71 -8.39
C VAL A 89 7.40 17.57 -6.92
N MET A 90 7.25 16.34 -6.45
CA MET A 90 7.09 16.01 -5.04
C MET A 90 7.85 14.73 -4.69
N PRO A 91 8.07 14.44 -3.38
CA PRO A 91 8.55 13.12 -2.97
C PRO A 91 7.71 12.02 -3.60
N GLY A 92 8.35 10.94 -4.03
CA GLY A 92 7.65 9.77 -4.55
C GLY A 92 6.71 9.17 -3.50
N PHE A 93 5.61 8.60 -3.95
CA PHE A 93 4.69 7.92 -3.04
C PHE A 93 5.35 6.70 -2.41
N ASN A 94 5.13 6.53 -1.11
CA ASN A 94 5.46 5.34 -0.36
C ASN A 94 4.14 4.65 0.02
N ASP A 95 3.79 3.62 -0.72
CA ASP A 95 2.56 2.85 -0.49
C ASP A 95 2.73 1.99 0.75
N ALA A 96 2.00 2.32 1.82
CA ALA A 96 2.17 1.67 3.11
C ALA A 96 1.53 0.27 3.19
N HIS A 97 0.78 -0.17 2.19
CA HIS A 97 0.11 -1.47 2.19
C HIS A 97 -0.31 -1.88 0.79
N LEU A 98 0.30 -2.94 0.28
CA LEU A 98 -0.12 -3.58 -0.96
C LEU A 98 0.27 -5.07 -0.99
N HIS A 99 -0.13 -5.78 -2.06
CA HIS A 99 0.11 -7.20 -2.31
C HIS A 99 0.69 -7.38 -3.71
N LEU A 100 1.96 -7.02 -3.89
CA LEU A 100 2.59 -6.83 -5.20
C LEU A 100 2.55 -8.09 -6.08
N ALA A 101 2.93 -9.24 -5.53
CA ALA A 101 2.92 -10.49 -6.28
C ALA A 101 1.51 -10.92 -6.69
N SER A 102 0.53 -10.77 -5.80
CA SER A 102 -0.88 -11.04 -6.09
C SER A 102 -1.43 -10.09 -7.15
N ALA A 103 -1.05 -8.83 -7.10
CA ALA A 103 -1.43 -7.82 -8.08
C ALA A 103 -0.90 -8.17 -9.49
N GLY A 104 0.36 -8.55 -9.56
CA GLY A 104 0.97 -8.99 -10.81
C GLY A 104 0.31 -10.24 -11.38
N LEU A 105 0.06 -11.24 -10.53
CA LEU A 105 -0.64 -12.47 -10.95
C LEU A 105 -2.06 -12.15 -11.45
N ARG A 106 -2.80 -11.23 -10.79
CA ARG A 106 -4.11 -10.81 -11.23
C ARG A 106 -4.08 -10.17 -12.63
N ARG A 107 -3.01 -9.46 -13.01
CA ARG A 107 -2.84 -8.93 -14.37
C ARG A 107 -2.71 -10.00 -15.45
N LEU A 108 -2.23 -11.19 -15.08
CA LEU A 108 -2.13 -12.33 -16.00
C LEU A 108 -3.44 -13.10 -16.12
N THR A 109 -4.48 -12.69 -15.39
CA THR A 109 -5.82 -13.28 -15.43
C THR A 109 -6.78 -12.44 -16.26
N VAL A 110 -7.91 -13.03 -16.67
CA VAL A 110 -8.96 -12.32 -17.40
C VAL A 110 -9.73 -11.40 -16.45
N ASN A 111 -9.73 -10.11 -16.73
CA ASN A 111 -10.57 -9.15 -16.03
C ASN A 111 -11.90 -8.97 -16.78
N LEU A 112 -13.00 -9.35 -16.14
CA LEU A 112 -14.36 -9.27 -16.69
C LEU A 112 -15.23 -8.25 -15.95
N THR A 113 -14.61 -7.40 -15.12
CA THR A 113 -15.31 -6.36 -14.37
C THR A 113 -15.95 -5.35 -15.32
N GLY A 114 -17.26 -5.14 -15.19
CA GLY A 114 -17.99 -4.16 -15.98
C GLY A 114 -18.34 -4.60 -17.41
N VAL A 115 -18.03 -5.83 -17.80
CA VAL A 115 -18.47 -6.45 -19.07
C VAL A 115 -20.00 -6.44 -19.17
N LYS A 116 -20.53 -5.96 -20.29
CA LYS A 116 -21.96 -5.65 -20.46
C LYS A 116 -22.72 -6.63 -21.34
N SER A 117 -22.07 -7.66 -21.87
CA SER A 117 -22.71 -8.66 -22.73
C SER A 117 -21.93 -9.99 -22.75
N LEU A 118 -22.62 -11.07 -23.13
CA LEU A 118 -22.01 -12.38 -23.37
C LEU A 118 -20.97 -12.32 -24.52
N SER A 119 -21.20 -11.47 -25.54
CA SER A 119 -20.23 -11.27 -26.62
C SER A 119 -18.94 -10.67 -26.09
N GLU A 120 -19.04 -9.58 -25.32
CA GLU A 120 -17.87 -8.92 -24.69
C GLU A 120 -17.14 -9.86 -23.72
N PHE A 121 -17.87 -10.68 -22.96
CA PHE A 121 -17.31 -11.74 -22.11
C PHE A 121 -16.45 -12.71 -22.94
N ARG A 122 -16.96 -13.21 -24.08
CA ARG A 122 -16.21 -14.09 -24.99
C ARG A 122 -15.00 -13.38 -25.61
N ASP A 123 -15.11 -12.10 -25.96
CA ASP A 123 -14.02 -11.32 -26.54
C ASP A 123 -12.85 -11.14 -25.56
N CYS A 124 -13.13 -10.88 -24.29
CA CYS A 124 -12.12 -10.82 -23.24
C CYS A 124 -11.37 -12.16 -23.07
N ILE A 125 -12.10 -13.28 -23.11
CA ILE A 125 -11.48 -14.61 -23.06
C ILE A 125 -10.61 -14.85 -24.30
N ARG A 126 -11.11 -14.52 -25.49
CA ARG A 126 -10.39 -14.68 -26.75
C ARG A 126 -9.08 -13.88 -26.76
N ALA A 127 -9.10 -12.65 -26.28
CA ALA A 127 -7.92 -11.81 -26.15
C ALA A 127 -6.86 -12.46 -25.23
N ARG A 128 -7.29 -13.08 -24.13
CA ARG A 128 -6.35 -13.78 -23.23
C ARG A 128 -5.81 -15.07 -23.84
N VAL A 129 -6.63 -15.83 -24.51
CA VAL A 129 -6.21 -17.07 -25.23
C VAL A 129 -5.10 -16.78 -26.22
N GLN A 130 -5.16 -15.65 -26.96
CA GLN A 130 -4.13 -15.27 -27.93
C GLN A 130 -2.74 -15.03 -27.32
N THR A 131 -2.66 -14.79 -26.02
CA THR A 131 -1.41 -14.52 -25.29
C THR A 131 -1.01 -15.63 -24.35
N ALA A 132 -1.82 -16.71 -24.26
CA ALA A 132 -1.59 -17.83 -23.38
C ALA A 132 -0.66 -18.87 -24.01
N GLU A 133 0.15 -19.52 -23.18
CA GLU A 133 0.93 -20.69 -23.61
C GLU A 133 -0.01 -21.88 -23.89
N PRO A 134 0.32 -22.77 -24.85
CA PRO A 134 -0.53 -23.92 -25.16
C PRO A 134 -0.93 -24.73 -23.93
N GLY A 135 -2.23 -24.94 -23.71
CA GLY A 135 -2.76 -25.68 -22.57
C GLY A 135 -2.75 -24.92 -21.23
N GLU A 136 -2.35 -23.65 -21.22
CA GLU A 136 -2.37 -22.81 -20.03
C GLU A 136 -3.80 -22.62 -19.51
N TRP A 137 -3.97 -22.66 -18.20
CA TRP A 137 -5.23 -22.32 -17.53
C TRP A 137 -5.56 -20.82 -17.72
N ILE A 138 -6.75 -20.53 -18.20
CA ILE A 138 -7.32 -19.20 -18.27
C ILE A 138 -8.18 -18.99 -17.03
N THR A 139 -7.67 -18.19 -16.10
CA THR A 139 -8.35 -17.88 -14.84
C THR A 139 -8.67 -16.39 -14.75
N GLY A 140 -9.47 -15.99 -13.78
CA GLY A 140 -9.88 -14.60 -13.57
C GLY A 140 -11.34 -14.48 -13.19
N GLY A 141 -11.97 -13.39 -13.59
CA GLY A 141 -13.39 -13.19 -13.29
C GLY A 141 -13.80 -11.73 -13.14
N GLY A 142 -14.80 -11.52 -12.29
CA GLY A 142 -15.44 -10.21 -12.11
C GLY A 142 -16.66 -10.00 -13.01
N TRP A 143 -17.09 -11.05 -13.74
CA TRP A 143 -18.29 -10.96 -14.57
C TRP A 143 -19.56 -10.85 -13.71
N ASP A 144 -20.54 -10.08 -14.24
CA ASP A 144 -21.85 -9.93 -13.63
C ASP A 144 -22.92 -9.95 -14.73
N HIS A 145 -23.58 -11.09 -14.89
CA HIS A 145 -24.65 -11.28 -15.88
C HIS A 145 -25.86 -10.36 -15.65
N THR A 146 -26.03 -9.80 -14.45
CA THR A 146 -27.12 -8.86 -14.17
C THR A 146 -26.98 -7.53 -14.89
N LEU A 147 -25.76 -7.23 -15.39
CA LEU A 147 -25.47 -6.06 -16.23
C LEU A 147 -25.75 -6.29 -17.70
N TRP A 148 -26.03 -7.55 -18.12
CA TRP A 148 -26.21 -7.93 -19.52
C TRP A 148 -27.66 -7.72 -19.97
N PRO A 149 -27.89 -7.47 -21.28
CA PRO A 149 -29.25 -7.37 -21.81
C PRO A 149 -30.09 -8.63 -21.56
N VAL A 150 -29.49 -9.81 -21.77
CA VAL A 150 -30.03 -11.10 -21.41
C VAL A 150 -29.37 -11.53 -20.10
N LYS A 151 -30.16 -11.54 -19.01
CA LYS A 151 -29.65 -11.80 -17.65
C LYS A 151 -29.51 -13.30 -17.36
N GLU A 152 -28.91 -14.04 -18.29
CA GLU A 152 -28.61 -15.46 -18.16
C GLU A 152 -27.17 -15.70 -17.76
N LEU A 153 -26.94 -16.75 -16.96
CA LEU A 153 -25.59 -17.16 -16.58
C LEU A 153 -24.85 -17.69 -17.82
N PRO A 154 -23.56 -17.37 -17.99
CA PRO A 154 -22.74 -17.99 -19.02
C PRO A 154 -22.62 -19.48 -18.77
N SER A 155 -22.45 -20.26 -19.81
CA SER A 155 -22.30 -21.72 -19.76
C SER A 155 -20.91 -22.15 -20.25
N ARG A 156 -20.56 -23.43 -20.04
CA ARG A 156 -19.35 -24.02 -20.61
C ARG A 156 -19.28 -23.90 -22.13
N TRP A 157 -20.44 -24.04 -22.79
CA TRP A 157 -20.53 -23.98 -24.26
C TRP A 157 -20.17 -22.60 -24.79
N ASP A 158 -20.55 -21.55 -24.07
CA ASP A 158 -20.18 -20.16 -24.44
C ASP A 158 -18.68 -19.94 -24.42
N ILE A 159 -17.96 -20.66 -23.58
CA ILE A 159 -16.49 -20.62 -23.50
C ILE A 159 -15.85 -21.59 -24.49
N ASP A 160 -16.43 -22.77 -24.68
CA ASP A 160 -15.94 -23.78 -25.64
C ASP A 160 -15.95 -23.25 -27.07
N GLU A 161 -16.88 -22.31 -27.43
CA GLU A 161 -16.86 -21.59 -28.70
C GLU A 161 -15.62 -20.72 -28.89
N VAL A 162 -14.95 -20.33 -27.82
CA VAL A 162 -13.73 -19.50 -27.85
C VAL A 162 -12.48 -20.35 -27.81
N THR A 163 -12.46 -21.37 -26.95
CA THR A 163 -11.32 -22.28 -26.80
C THR A 163 -11.72 -23.63 -26.21
N THR A 164 -11.20 -24.71 -26.82
CA THR A 164 -11.30 -26.07 -26.33
C THR A 164 -9.96 -26.59 -25.76
N ASP A 165 -8.86 -25.94 -26.09
CA ASP A 165 -7.50 -26.37 -25.73
C ASP A 165 -7.09 -25.88 -24.35
N HIS A 166 -7.55 -24.69 -23.97
CA HIS A 166 -7.29 -24.08 -22.67
C HIS A 166 -8.37 -24.44 -21.66
N PRO A 167 -8.03 -24.96 -20.48
CA PRO A 167 -8.98 -25.04 -19.37
C PRO A 167 -9.28 -23.62 -18.87
N VAL A 168 -10.57 -23.28 -18.75
CA VAL A 168 -11.04 -21.94 -18.37
C VAL A 168 -11.87 -22.02 -17.10
N PHE A 169 -11.58 -21.16 -16.13
CA PHE A 169 -12.30 -21.05 -14.87
C PHE A 169 -12.41 -19.58 -14.43
N LEU A 170 -13.62 -19.01 -14.47
CA LEU A 170 -13.86 -17.59 -14.30
C LEU A 170 -14.89 -17.34 -13.21
N GLN A 171 -14.48 -16.60 -12.17
CA GLN A 171 -15.33 -16.30 -11.02
C GLN A 171 -16.28 -15.15 -11.31
N ARG A 172 -17.51 -15.23 -10.78
CA ARG A 172 -18.44 -14.12 -10.76
C ARG A 172 -17.96 -13.04 -9.78
N VAL A 173 -18.44 -11.82 -9.97
CA VAL A 173 -18.07 -10.63 -9.16
C VAL A 173 -18.25 -10.84 -7.64
N ASP A 174 -19.27 -11.62 -7.22
CA ASP A 174 -19.54 -11.91 -5.80
C ASP A 174 -18.61 -13.00 -5.21
N GLY A 175 -17.85 -13.70 -6.05
CA GLY A 175 -16.98 -14.77 -5.60
C GLY A 175 -17.69 -16.07 -5.19
N HIS A 176 -19.03 -16.17 -5.27
CA HIS A 176 -19.82 -17.35 -4.88
C HIS A 176 -20.12 -18.30 -6.03
N ILE A 177 -20.04 -17.84 -7.26
CA ILE A 177 -20.31 -18.59 -8.48
C ILE A 177 -19.08 -18.51 -9.40
N ALA A 178 -18.80 -19.60 -10.09
CA ALA A 178 -17.83 -19.61 -11.19
C ALA A 178 -18.38 -20.38 -12.38
N VAL A 179 -17.86 -20.09 -13.58
CA VAL A 179 -18.07 -20.86 -14.79
C VAL A 179 -16.79 -21.53 -15.24
N ALA A 180 -16.85 -22.82 -15.52
CA ALA A 180 -15.79 -23.64 -16.06
C ALA A 180 -16.17 -24.14 -17.45
N ASN A 181 -15.19 -24.15 -18.39
CA ASN A 181 -15.42 -24.77 -19.69
C ASN A 181 -15.32 -26.32 -19.61
N THR A 182 -15.64 -27.00 -20.72
CA THR A 182 -15.62 -28.47 -20.77
C THR A 182 -14.24 -29.03 -20.40
N ARG A 183 -13.15 -28.40 -20.85
CA ARG A 183 -11.79 -28.85 -20.54
C ARG A 183 -11.47 -28.75 -19.03
N ALA A 184 -11.84 -27.67 -18.39
CA ALA A 184 -11.65 -27.48 -16.95
C ALA A 184 -12.47 -28.50 -16.11
N LEU A 185 -13.73 -28.74 -16.50
CA LEU A 185 -14.58 -29.78 -15.86
C LEU A 185 -13.96 -31.17 -15.97
N GLN A 186 -13.43 -31.54 -17.14
CA GLN A 186 -12.74 -32.82 -17.36
C GLN A 186 -11.53 -32.97 -16.43
N LEU A 187 -10.66 -31.97 -16.34
CA LEU A 187 -9.49 -31.98 -15.46
C LEU A 187 -9.90 -32.09 -13.97
N ALA A 188 -11.00 -31.47 -13.58
CA ALA A 188 -11.55 -31.55 -12.23
C ALA A 188 -12.37 -32.83 -11.98
N SER A 189 -12.44 -33.76 -12.96
CA SER A 189 -13.25 -34.99 -12.90
C SER A 189 -14.75 -34.75 -12.65
N ILE A 190 -15.27 -33.58 -13.08
CA ILE A 190 -16.68 -33.24 -12.99
C ILE A 190 -17.41 -33.75 -14.25
N SER A 191 -18.40 -34.61 -14.05
CA SER A 191 -19.14 -35.30 -15.12
C SER A 191 -20.63 -35.40 -14.80
N LEU A 192 -21.39 -36.05 -15.66
CA LEU A 192 -22.79 -36.41 -15.44
C LEU A 192 -22.98 -37.20 -14.14
N ALA A 193 -22.04 -38.05 -13.77
CA ALA A 193 -22.12 -38.90 -12.58
C ALA A 193 -21.68 -38.20 -11.27
N SER A 194 -21.09 -37.02 -11.35
CA SER A 194 -20.65 -36.27 -10.15
C SER A 194 -21.87 -35.86 -9.31
N LYS A 195 -21.76 -36.01 -7.99
CA LYS A 195 -22.77 -35.51 -7.04
C LYS A 195 -22.42 -34.09 -6.61
N ASP A 196 -23.41 -33.34 -6.17
CA ASP A 196 -23.17 -32.06 -5.53
C ASP A 196 -22.38 -32.30 -4.22
N PRO A 197 -21.30 -31.53 -3.96
CA PRO A 197 -20.58 -31.60 -2.71
C PRO A 197 -21.38 -30.96 -1.58
N GLU A 198 -21.06 -31.29 -0.33
CA GLU A 198 -21.66 -30.65 0.83
C GLU A 198 -21.42 -29.13 0.79
N GLY A 199 -22.47 -28.35 0.91
CA GLY A 199 -22.41 -26.88 0.85
C GLY A 199 -22.17 -26.31 -0.56
N GLY A 200 -22.25 -27.13 -1.64
CA GLY A 200 -22.09 -26.66 -3.01
C GLY A 200 -23.06 -27.27 -4.00
N LYS A 201 -23.13 -26.67 -5.19
CA LYS A 201 -24.02 -27.14 -6.26
C LYS A 201 -23.34 -27.07 -7.64
N ILE A 202 -23.52 -28.11 -8.43
CA ILE A 202 -23.15 -28.18 -9.85
C ILE A 202 -24.43 -27.96 -10.67
N ASP A 203 -24.53 -26.81 -11.36
CA ASP A 203 -25.70 -26.55 -12.20
C ASP A 203 -25.72 -27.46 -13.41
N ARG A 204 -26.92 -27.99 -13.76
CA ARG A 204 -27.12 -28.99 -14.82
C ARG A 204 -28.18 -28.53 -15.80
N ASP A 205 -28.05 -28.96 -17.03
CA ASP A 205 -29.11 -28.83 -18.03
C ASP A 205 -30.23 -29.89 -17.86
N LEU A 206 -31.20 -29.87 -18.75
CA LEU A 206 -32.33 -30.81 -18.74
C LEU A 206 -31.91 -32.29 -18.96
N SER A 207 -30.72 -32.52 -19.55
CA SER A 207 -30.17 -33.86 -19.72
C SER A 207 -29.38 -34.35 -18.49
N GLY A 208 -29.24 -33.49 -17.48
CA GLY A 208 -28.41 -33.74 -16.30
C GLY A 208 -26.93 -33.42 -16.50
N SER A 209 -26.50 -32.92 -17.67
CA SER A 209 -25.12 -32.57 -17.94
C SER A 209 -24.70 -31.27 -17.21
N PRO A 210 -23.51 -31.20 -16.61
CA PRO A 210 -23.01 -29.97 -15.98
C PRO A 210 -22.96 -28.82 -17.00
N THR A 211 -23.57 -27.67 -16.66
CA THR A 211 -23.55 -26.48 -17.51
C THR A 211 -22.25 -25.71 -17.47
N GLY A 212 -21.36 -26.07 -16.55
CA GLY A 212 -20.14 -25.32 -16.25
C GLY A 212 -20.27 -24.38 -15.05
N ILE A 213 -21.48 -24.06 -14.62
CA ILE A 213 -21.70 -23.23 -13.42
C ILE A 213 -21.49 -24.08 -12.17
N LEU A 214 -20.59 -23.60 -11.31
CA LEU A 214 -20.24 -24.19 -10.03
C LEU A 214 -20.50 -23.15 -8.92
N ARG A 215 -21.23 -23.59 -7.89
CA ARG A 215 -21.62 -22.73 -6.76
C ARG A 215 -20.96 -23.19 -5.48
N GLU A 216 -20.56 -22.21 -4.66
CA GLU A 216 -19.96 -22.41 -3.35
C GLU A 216 -18.82 -23.45 -3.37
N THR A 217 -18.86 -24.48 -2.52
CA THR A 217 -17.84 -25.51 -2.41
C THR A 217 -17.67 -26.37 -3.68
N ALA A 218 -18.64 -26.36 -4.61
CA ALA A 218 -18.46 -27.07 -5.88
C ALA A 218 -17.30 -26.53 -6.73
N ARG A 219 -16.88 -25.28 -6.50
CA ARG A 219 -15.73 -24.65 -7.15
C ARG A 219 -14.40 -25.25 -6.73
N ASP A 220 -14.32 -25.83 -5.52
CA ASP A 220 -13.09 -26.33 -4.93
C ASP A 220 -12.49 -27.49 -5.73
N ALA A 221 -13.33 -28.28 -6.37
CA ALA A 221 -12.88 -29.36 -7.25
C ALA A 221 -12.03 -28.83 -8.43
N VAL A 222 -12.42 -27.68 -9.00
CA VAL A 222 -11.63 -27.04 -10.07
C VAL A 222 -10.42 -26.31 -9.48
N ASN A 223 -10.60 -25.57 -8.38
CA ASN A 223 -9.50 -24.86 -7.71
C ASN A 223 -8.33 -25.80 -7.36
N ALA A 224 -8.64 -27.02 -6.92
CA ALA A 224 -7.64 -28.03 -6.52
C ALA A 224 -6.73 -28.51 -7.68
N VAL A 225 -7.21 -28.41 -8.91
CA VAL A 225 -6.46 -28.88 -10.11
C VAL A 225 -5.82 -27.74 -10.90
N ILE A 226 -6.08 -26.48 -10.56
CA ILE A 226 -5.39 -25.34 -11.15
C ILE A 226 -3.93 -25.33 -10.66
N PRO A 227 -2.94 -25.42 -11.57
CA PRO A 227 -1.55 -25.40 -11.17
C PRO A 227 -1.15 -24.12 -10.45
N LYS A 228 -0.36 -24.23 -9.40
CA LYS A 228 0.26 -23.04 -8.79
C LYS A 228 1.16 -22.36 -9.82
N PRO A 229 1.21 -21.01 -9.84
CA PRO A 229 2.08 -20.29 -10.75
C PRO A 229 3.55 -20.72 -10.58
N THR A 230 4.23 -20.99 -11.69
CA THR A 230 5.67 -21.27 -11.67
C THR A 230 6.45 -20.04 -11.17
N ARG A 231 7.68 -20.26 -10.71
CA ARG A 231 8.57 -19.17 -10.30
C ARG A 231 8.76 -18.12 -11.41
N GLU A 232 8.90 -18.58 -12.66
CA GLU A 232 9.05 -17.67 -13.80
C GLU A 232 7.77 -16.85 -14.04
N LYS A 233 6.60 -17.47 -13.95
CA LYS A 233 5.32 -16.75 -14.06
C LYS A 233 5.09 -15.76 -12.92
N ARG A 234 5.48 -16.10 -11.70
CA ARG A 234 5.48 -15.17 -10.56
C ARG A 234 6.43 -13.99 -10.78
N ARG A 235 7.62 -14.26 -11.35
CA ARG A 235 8.59 -13.22 -11.70
C ARG A 235 8.02 -12.26 -12.74
N GLN A 236 7.45 -12.75 -13.83
CA GLN A 236 6.80 -11.91 -14.86
C GLN A 236 5.67 -11.09 -14.27
N ALA A 237 4.86 -11.67 -13.40
CA ALA A 237 3.80 -11.00 -12.67
C ALA A 237 4.35 -9.84 -11.82
N ILE A 238 5.38 -10.09 -11.03
CA ILE A 238 6.05 -9.09 -10.19
C ILE A 238 6.65 -7.96 -11.04
N GLU A 239 7.35 -8.28 -12.12
CA GLU A 239 7.91 -7.27 -13.04
C GLU A 239 6.81 -6.36 -13.63
N ALA A 240 5.64 -6.95 -13.97
CA ALA A 240 4.49 -6.18 -14.46
C ALA A 240 3.89 -5.27 -13.37
N ALA A 241 3.75 -5.76 -12.13
CA ALA A 241 3.25 -4.96 -11.02
C ALA A 241 4.24 -3.84 -10.64
N LEU A 242 5.55 -4.09 -10.67
CA LEU A 242 6.59 -3.05 -10.49
C LEU A 242 6.49 -1.95 -11.55
N GLN A 243 6.12 -2.30 -12.78
CA GLN A 243 5.86 -1.31 -13.83
C GLN A 243 4.65 -0.44 -13.49
N ASP A 244 3.59 -1.03 -12.90
CA ASP A 244 2.44 -0.25 -12.44
C ASP A 244 2.81 0.73 -11.34
N LEU A 245 3.59 0.29 -10.32
CA LEU A 245 4.07 1.20 -9.28
C LEU A 245 4.80 2.39 -9.88
N ALA A 246 5.75 2.12 -10.78
CA ALA A 246 6.53 3.18 -11.43
C ALA A 246 5.65 4.13 -12.25
N GLN A 247 4.64 3.61 -12.97
CA GLN A 247 3.70 4.40 -13.76
C GLN A 247 2.85 5.35 -12.91
N TRP A 248 2.57 4.97 -11.65
CA TRP A 248 1.76 5.76 -10.73
C TRP A 248 2.57 6.58 -9.72
N GLY A 249 3.91 6.67 -9.91
CA GLY A 249 4.76 7.50 -9.06
C GLY A 249 5.07 6.89 -7.69
N ILE A 250 4.82 5.59 -7.51
CA ILE A 250 5.13 4.87 -6.27
C ILE A 250 6.60 4.46 -6.32
N THR A 251 7.40 5.07 -5.45
CA THR A 251 8.86 4.83 -5.34
C THR A 251 9.22 3.85 -4.24
N SER A 252 8.30 3.60 -3.31
CA SER A 252 8.43 2.64 -2.23
C SER A 252 7.12 1.92 -1.98
N ALA A 253 7.20 0.64 -1.60
CA ALA A 253 6.07 -0.22 -1.30
C ALA A 253 6.34 -1.09 -0.07
N GLN A 254 5.38 -1.14 0.84
CA GLN A 254 5.37 -2.04 1.98
C GLN A 254 4.45 -3.21 1.62
N ASP A 255 5.05 -4.36 1.36
CA ASP A 255 4.43 -5.44 0.61
C ASP A 255 4.09 -6.65 1.48
N ASN A 256 2.85 -7.09 1.38
CA ASN A 256 2.37 -8.33 1.98
C ASN A 256 2.33 -9.45 0.93
N SER A 257 3.49 -9.97 0.59
CA SER A 257 3.65 -11.10 -0.32
C SER A 257 4.25 -12.32 0.41
N SER A 258 4.73 -13.31 -0.31
CA SER A 258 5.29 -14.51 0.31
C SER A 258 6.82 -14.48 0.37
N TRP A 259 7.42 -15.30 1.25
CA TRP A 259 8.87 -15.47 1.27
C TRP A 259 9.45 -15.98 -0.05
N GLU A 260 8.66 -16.70 -0.85
CA GLU A 260 9.04 -17.10 -2.22
C GLU A 260 9.15 -15.87 -3.13
N ASP A 261 8.24 -14.91 -3.00
CA ASP A 261 8.27 -13.66 -3.77
C ASP A 261 9.47 -12.80 -3.37
N PHE A 262 9.81 -12.75 -2.07
CA PHE A 262 11.02 -12.09 -1.60
C PHE A 262 12.29 -12.63 -2.27
N GLN A 263 12.38 -13.94 -2.51
CA GLN A 263 13.51 -14.51 -3.26
C GLN A 263 13.54 -14.08 -4.74
N ILE A 264 12.38 -13.74 -5.30
CA ILE A 264 12.29 -13.15 -6.64
C ILE A 264 12.74 -11.69 -6.60
N TYR A 265 12.32 -10.91 -5.61
CA TYR A 265 12.79 -9.52 -5.42
C TYR A 265 14.31 -9.44 -5.30
N LYS A 266 14.94 -10.30 -4.52
CA LYS A 266 16.42 -10.40 -4.44
C LYS A 266 17.09 -10.63 -5.79
N HIS A 267 16.47 -11.40 -6.68
CA HIS A 267 16.98 -11.61 -8.03
C HIS A 267 16.83 -10.35 -8.90
N LEU A 268 15.63 -9.73 -8.86
CA LEU A 268 15.34 -8.51 -9.60
C LEU A 268 16.23 -7.35 -9.14
N GLU A 269 16.53 -7.27 -7.84
CA GLU A 269 17.46 -6.29 -7.28
C GLU A 269 18.87 -6.45 -7.88
N ARG A 270 19.43 -7.67 -7.85
CA ARG A 270 20.77 -7.97 -8.42
C ARG A 270 20.84 -7.68 -9.92
N GLU A 271 19.75 -7.80 -10.62
CA GLU A 271 19.63 -7.47 -12.03
C GLU A 271 19.38 -5.97 -12.27
N GLY A 272 19.20 -5.16 -11.22
CA GLY A 272 18.87 -3.74 -11.32
C GLY A 272 17.46 -3.48 -11.87
N LYS A 273 16.54 -4.43 -11.68
CA LYS A 273 15.16 -4.39 -12.21
C LYS A 273 14.10 -4.01 -11.19
N LEU A 274 14.44 -3.83 -9.92
CA LEU A 274 13.51 -3.25 -8.97
C LEU A 274 13.25 -1.79 -9.35
N ARG A 275 11.99 -1.44 -9.56
CA ARG A 275 11.53 -0.11 -9.95
C ARG A 275 10.99 0.70 -8.78
N ALA A 276 10.87 0.08 -7.62
CA ALA A 276 10.48 0.66 -6.35
C ALA A 276 11.26 -0.02 -5.22
N ARG A 277 11.41 0.66 -4.10
CA ARG A 277 11.96 0.07 -2.88
C ARG A 277 10.90 -0.82 -2.24
N ILE A 278 11.28 -2.00 -1.77
CA ILE A 278 10.35 -2.98 -1.20
C ILE A 278 10.71 -3.25 0.26
N SER A 279 9.72 -3.05 1.14
CA SER A 279 9.71 -3.52 2.52
C SER A 279 8.78 -4.74 2.60
N GLU A 280 9.34 -5.94 2.50
CA GLU A 280 8.58 -7.19 2.51
C GLU A 280 8.15 -7.58 3.91
N TRP A 281 6.87 -7.88 4.11
CA TRP A 281 6.34 -8.31 5.39
C TRP A 281 6.46 -9.83 5.56
N LEU A 282 6.70 -10.25 6.79
CA LEU A 282 6.75 -11.67 7.15
C LEU A 282 5.43 -12.10 7.79
N ALA A 283 5.03 -13.35 7.56
CA ALA A 283 3.79 -13.87 8.13
C ALA A 283 3.90 -13.99 9.65
N PHE A 284 2.99 -13.33 10.39
CA PHE A 284 2.95 -13.34 11.86
C PHE A 284 2.85 -14.76 12.44
N ASP A 285 2.19 -15.69 11.74
CA ASP A 285 1.96 -17.06 12.19
C ASP A 285 3.15 -18.00 11.99
N ASP A 286 4.20 -17.57 11.28
CA ASP A 286 5.43 -18.38 11.15
C ASP A 286 6.10 -18.58 12.53
N SER A 287 6.86 -19.67 12.67
CA SER A 287 7.63 -19.91 13.90
C SER A 287 8.65 -18.79 14.15
N LEU A 288 8.90 -18.46 15.42
CA LEU A 288 9.86 -17.42 15.78
C LEU A 288 11.26 -17.71 15.22
N GLU A 289 11.65 -18.99 15.13
CA GLU A 289 12.91 -19.42 14.50
C GLU A 289 12.94 -19.05 13.02
N THR A 290 11.88 -19.38 12.27
CA THR A 290 11.73 -19.01 10.86
C THR A 290 11.78 -17.50 10.66
N LEU A 291 11.07 -16.73 11.49
CA LEU A 291 11.05 -15.27 11.41
C LEU A 291 12.44 -14.68 11.62
N LYS A 292 13.18 -15.14 12.63
CA LYS A 292 14.56 -14.72 12.90
C LYS A 292 15.49 -15.05 11.73
N ALA A 293 15.39 -16.25 11.18
CA ALA A 293 16.18 -16.69 10.04
C ALA A 293 15.89 -15.83 8.80
N ARG A 294 14.62 -15.52 8.51
CA ARG A 294 14.24 -14.66 7.37
C ARG A 294 14.73 -13.23 7.54
N ARG A 295 14.58 -12.65 8.75
CA ARG A 295 15.06 -11.29 9.02
C ARG A 295 16.56 -11.11 8.78
N THR A 296 17.36 -12.15 9.06
CA THR A 296 18.81 -12.12 8.87
C THR A 296 19.27 -12.58 7.48
N ALA A 297 18.36 -13.07 6.64
CA ALA A 297 18.68 -13.57 5.30
C ALA A 297 18.97 -12.46 4.27
N HIS A 298 18.75 -11.19 4.64
CA HIS A 298 19.05 -10.01 3.83
C HIS A 298 19.49 -8.85 4.74
N PRO A 299 20.41 -7.95 4.29
CA PRO A 299 20.84 -6.81 5.10
C PRO A 299 19.68 -5.88 5.46
N ALA A 300 19.54 -5.55 6.73
CA ALA A 300 18.45 -4.67 7.21
C ALA A 300 18.63 -3.21 6.77
N ASN A 301 19.86 -2.81 6.41
CA ASN A 301 20.19 -1.45 5.95
C ASN A 301 20.18 -1.32 4.42
N ASP A 302 19.65 -2.31 3.71
CA ASP A 302 19.46 -2.21 2.28
C ASP A 302 18.28 -1.29 1.99
N ASN A 303 18.55 -0.18 1.32
CA ASN A 303 17.52 0.80 1.00
C ASN A 303 16.63 0.41 -0.20
N MET A 304 16.99 -0.64 -0.97
CA MET A 304 16.16 -1.11 -2.08
C MET A 304 15.23 -2.25 -1.67
N LEU A 305 15.73 -3.18 -0.85
CA LEU A 305 15.00 -4.36 -0.44
C LEU A 305 15.35 -4.72 1.00
N HIS A 306 14.35 -4.87 1.86
CA HIS A 306 14.54 -5.37 3.22
C HIS A 306 13.29 -6.09 3.71
N THR A 307 13.44 -6.86 4.80
CA THR A 307 12.29 -7.42 5.51
C THR A 307 11.73 -6.37 6.48
N GLY A 308 10.42 -6.16 6.40
CA GLY A 308 9.68 -5.22 7.24
C GLY A 308 9.06 -5.87 8.48
N MET A 309 7.82 -5.49 8.75
CA MET A 309 7.06 -5.96 9.91
C MET A 309 6.53 -7.39 9.76
N LEU A 310 5.99 -7.92 10.87
CA LEU A 310 5.16 -9.12 10.86
C LEU A 310 3.71 -8.75 10.60
N LYS A 311 3.07 -9.41 9.60
CA LYS A 311 1.66 -9.22 9.25
C LYS A 311 0.80 -10.35 9.80
N GLY A 312 -0.20 -10.00 10.62
CA GLY A 312 -1.27 -10.90 11.07
C GLY A 312 -2.66 -10.38 10.73
N PHE A 313 -3.68 -11.21 10.85
CA PHE A 313 -5.06 -10.89 10.48
C PHE A 313 -6.00 -11.13 11.66
N MET A 314 -6.63 -10.07 12.17
CA MET A 314 -7.55 -10.18 13.31
C MET A 314 -8.96 -10.57 12.88
N ASP A 315 -9.36 -10.18 11.69
CA ASP A 315 -10.70 -10.41 11.15
C ASP A 315 -10.70 -10.44 9.61
N GLY A 316 -11.88 -10.42 9.03
CA GLY A 316 -12.07 -10.34 7.58
C GLY A 316 -12.48 -8.94 7.11
N SER A 317 -13.37 -8.83 6.11
CA SER A 317 -13.77 -7.56 5.48
C SER A 317 -15.17 -7.12 5.86
N LEU A 318 -15.41 -5.80 5.79
CA LEU A 318 -16.74 -5.22 6.05
C LEU A 318 -17.74 -5.62 4.97
N GLY A 319 -17.31 -5.65 3.69
CA GLY A 319 -18.14 -6.01 2.56
C GLY A 319 -18.71 -7.43 2.65
N SER A 320 -17.90 -8.41 3.05
CA SER A 320 -18.29 -9.82 3.24
C SER A 320 -18.98 -10.11 4.58
N ARG A 321 -19.13 -9.11 5.47
CA ARG A 321 -19.63 -9.26 6.85
C ARG A 321 -18.80 -10.23 7.70
N THR A 322 -17.49 -10.28 7.45
CA THR A 322 -16.54 -11.06 8.24
C THR A 322 -15.62 -10.21 9.11
N ALA A 323 -15.64 -8.87 8.94
CA ALA A 323 -15.01 -7.95 9.88
C ALA A 323 -15.62 -8.11 11.28
N ALA A 324 -14.80 -8.29 12.30
CA ALA A 324 -15.29 -8.56 13.68
C ALA A 324 -15.76 -7.25 14.33
N LEU A 325 -17.04 -7.17 14.64
CA LEU A 325 -17.70 -6.02 15.24
C LEU A 325 -18.06 -6.27 16.71
N LEU A 326 -18.04 -5.22 17.53
CA LEU A 326 -18.52 -5.25 18.93
C LEU A 326 -20.03 -5.42 19.00
N GLU A 327 -20.76 -4.80 18.07
CA GLU A 327 -22.20 -4.97 17.89
C GLU A 327 -22.48 -5.63 16.54
N PRO A 328 -23.57 -6.42 16.38
CA PRO A 328 -23.91 -7.05 15.10
C PRO A 328 -24.01 -6.06 13.93
N TYR A 329 -23.87 -6.57 12.71
CA TYR A 329 -24.13 -5.80 11.50
C TYR A 329 -25.56 -5.23 11.52
N ALA A 330 -25.74 -3.99 11.05
CA ALA A 330 -27.07 -3.36 11.05
C ALA A 330 -28.03 -4.06 10.10
N ASP A 331 -27.51 -4.60 8.99
CA ASP A 331 -28.25 -5.34 7.98
C ASP A 331 -28.19 -6.88 8.16
N ASP A 332 -27.55 -7.37 9.24
CA ASP A 332 -27.51 -8.78 9.64
C ASP A 332 -27.38 -8.90 11.17
N PRO A 333 -28.49 -8.75 11.91
CA PRO A 333 -28.48 -8.66 13.38
C PRO A 333 -28.03 -9.92 14.13
N LYS A 334 -27.79 -11.01 13.44
CA LYS A 334 -27.29 -12.26 14.04
C LYS A 334 -25.80 -12.47 13.80
N ASN A 335 -25.15 -11.59 13.07
CA ASN A 335 -23.77 -11.69 12.64
C ASN A 335 -22.94 -10.52 13.19
N SER A 336 -21.87 -10.83 13.91
CA SER A 336 -20.87 -9.85 14.40
C SER A 336 -19.48 -10.06 13.78
N GLY A 337 -19.39 -10.79 12.66
CA GLY A 337 -18.14 -11.13 11.99
C GLY A 337 -17.38 -12.28 12.66
N LEU A 338 -16.15 -12.48 12.20
CA LEU A 338 -15.32 -13.65 12.54
C LEU A 338 -13.93 -13.21 13.02
N PRO A 339 -13.68 -13.15 14.33
CA PRO A 339 -12.33 -12.96 14.85
C PRO A 339 -11.48 -14.21 14.53
N GLN A 340 -10.21 -14.00 14.12
CA GLN A 340 -9.32 -15.08 13.67
C GLN A 340 -8.52 -15.72 14.80
N TYR A 341 -8.46 -15.09 15.98
CA TYR A 341 -7.67 -15.55 17.12
C TYR A 341 -8.48 -15.62 18.40
N ASP A 342 -8.06 -16.51 19.28
CA ASP A 342 -8.29 -16.38 20.72
C ASP A 342 -7.39 -15.28 21.29
N GLN A 343 -7.92 -14.43 22.16
CA GLN A 343 -7.20 -13.27 22.68
C GLN A 343 -5.93 -13.64 23.46
N ALA A 344 -6.00 -14.68 24.29
CA ALA A 344 -4.86 -15.09 25.12
C ALA A 344 -3.70 -15.61 24.25
N LYS A 345 -4.03 -16.40 23.21
CA LYS A 345 -3.06 -16.87 22.20
C LYS A 345 -2.45 -15.69 21.45
N LEU A 346 -3.28 -14.75 20.98
CA LEU A 346 -2.82 -13.56 20.27
C LEU A 346 -1.85 -12.73 21.11
N SER A 347 -2.21 -12.43 22.37
CA SER A 347 -1.37 -11.67 23.31
C SER A 347 -0.03 -12.36 23.57
N ALA A 348 -0.04 -13.67 23.79
CA ALA A 348 1.18 -14.45 24.03
C ALA A 348 2.11 -14.43 22.81
N MET A 349 1.59 -14.66 21.60
CA MET A 349 2.36 -14.61 20.36
C MET A 349 2.89 -13.20 20.07
N THR A 350 2.07 -12.16 20.29
CA THR A 350 2.46 -10.77 20.08
C THR A 350 3.62 -10.39 21.01
N LYS A 351 3.51 -10.76 22.30
CA LYS A 351 4.59 -10.51 23.27
C LYS A 351 5.89 -11.21 22.88
N GLU A 352 5.82 -12.50 22.55
CA GLU A 352 7.02 -13.28 22.14
C GLU A 352 7.77 -12.63 20.97
N ARG A 353 7.03 -12.14 19.97
CA ARG A 353 7.60 -11.52 18.77
C ARG A 353 8.09 -10.10 19.03
N ALA A 354 7.38 -9.34 19.86
CA ALA A 354 7.82 -8.02 20.31
C ALA A 354 9.11 -8.11 21.15
N ASP A 355 9.20 -9.07 22.10
CA ASP A 355 10.40 -9.33 22.89
C ASP A 355 11.61 -9.71 22.00
N ALA A 356 11.34 -10.32 20.83
CA ALA A 356 12.36 -10.62 19.82
C ALA A 356 12.70 -9.41 18.91
N GLY A 357 12.12 -8.23 19.16
CA GLY A 357 12.39 -6.98 18.45
C GLY A 357 11.76 -6.89 17.07
N PHE A 358 10.64 -7.57 16.84
CA PHE A 358 9.87 -7.39 15.60
C PHE A 358 8.86 -6.26 15.71
N GLN A 359 8.73 -5.47 14.65
CA GLN A 359 7.54 -4.66 14.42
C GLN A 359 6.38 -5.58 14.05
N ILE A 360 5.18 -5.29 14.54
CA ILE A 360 3.99 -6.09 14.28
C ILE A 360 2.88 -5.18 13.75
N GLY A 361 2.24 -5.61 12.67
CA GLY A 361 1.09 -4.97 12.08
C GLY A 361 -0.06 -5.97 11.92
N PHE A 362 -1.25 -5.57 12.36
CA PHE A 362 -2.44 -6.39 12.28
C PHE A 362 -3.48 -5.81 11.34
N HIS A 363 -3.94 -6.62 10.38
CA HIS A 363 -5.19 -6.34 9.69
C HIS A 363 -6.33 -6.35 10.71
N ALA A 364 -7.03 -5.25 10.85
CA ALA A 364 -8.23 -5.16 11.67
C ALA A 364 -9.18 -4.10 11.10
N ILE A 365 -10.29 -4.55 10.55
CA ILE A 365 -11.31 -3.72 9.91
C ILE A 365 -12.43 -3.38 10.90
N GLY A 366 -12.95 -4.37 11.61
CA GLY A 366 -14.00 -4.20 12.60
C GLY A 366 -13.48 -3.70 13.95
N ASP A 367 -14.32 -2.98 14.67
CA ASP A 367 -13.96 -2.40 15.97
C ASP A 367 -13.61 -3.46 17.04
N ARG A 368 -14.15 -4.67 16.95
CA ARG A 368 -13.73 -5.80 17.79
C ARG A 368 -12.34 -6.30 17.39
N GLY A 369 -12.04 -6.41 16.09
CA GLY A 369 -10.70 -6.76 15.59
C GLY A 369 -9.67 -5.73 16.03
N VAL A 370 -9.98 -4.43 15.92
CA VAL A 370 -9.16 -3.32 16.41
C VAL A 370 -8.93 -3.41 17.92
N GLN A 371 -9.99 -3.73 18.69
CA GLN A 371 -9.87 -3.92 20.14
C GLN A 371 -8.88 -5.03 20.48
N MET A 372 -9.00 -6.19 19.82
CA MET A 372 -8.11 -7.34 20.04
C MET A 372 -6.64 -7.01 19.74
N ALA A 373 -6.39 -6.29 18.67
CA ALA A 373 -5.04 -5.82 18.30
C ALA A 373 -4.46 -4.87 19.37
N LEU A 374 -5.25 -3.87 19.80
CA LEU A 374 -4.83 -2.91 20.82
C LEU A 374 -4.58 -3.57 22.18
N ASP A 375 -5.38 -4.57 22.54
CA ASP A 375 -5.19 -5.34 23.78
C ASP A 375 -3.89 -6.16 23.71
N ALA A 376 -3.65 -6.85 22.59
CA ALA A 376 -2.42 -7.61 22.39
C ALA A 376 -1.16 -6.72 22.44
N PHE A 377 -1.21 -5.52 21.86
CA PHE A 377 -0.11 -4.56 21.93
C PHE A 377 0.11 -4.02 23.35
N ALA A 378 -0.96 -3.73 24.11
CA ALA A 378 -0.86 -3.31 25.50
C ALA A 378 -0.21 -4.39 26.39
N ASP A 379 -0.55 -5.66 26.15
CA ASP A 379 -0.04 -6.81 26.91
C ASP A 379 1.46 -7.06 26.71
N THR A 380 2.08 -6.49 25.66
CA THR A 380 3.54 -6.61 25.46
C THR A 380 4.35 -5.91 26.56
N GLY A 381 3.78 -4.88 27.21
CA GLY A 381 4.49 -4.01 28.15
C GLY A 381 5.52 -3.07 27.50
N HIS A 382 5.69 -3.11 26.18
CA HIS A 382 6.63 -2.26 25.43
C HIS A 382 6.05 -0.90 25.05
N VAL A 383 4.75 -0.70 25.21
CA VAL A 383 4.07 0.57 24.94
C VAL A 383 4.01 1.37 26.21
N GLY A 384 4.51 2.61 26.17
CA GLY A 384 4.63 3.46 27.36
C GLY A 384 3.31 3.62 28.08
N THR A 385 3.15 2.87 29.18
CA THR A 385 2.16 3.18 30.21
C THR A 385 2.55 4.54 30.76
N GLY A 386 1.61 5.50 30.82
CA GLY A 386 1.82 6.83 31.41
C GLY A 386 2.07 6.77 32.91
N VAL A 387 3.09 6.04 33.34
CA VAL A 387 3.56 5.98 34.73
C VAL A 387 4.56 7.11 34.93
N SER A 388 4.28 7.94 35.92
CA SER A 388 5.13 9.05 36.36
C SER A 388 6.61 8.65 36.50
N PRO A 389 7.58 9.50 36.13
CA PRO A 389 9.02 9.20 36.21
C PRO A 389 9.52 8.71 37.58
N VAL A 390 8.78 9.01 38.65
CA VAL A 390 9.14 8.62 40.02
C VAL A 390 8.92 7.13 40.32
N GLN A 391 8.13 6.41 39.53
CA GLN A 391 7.92 4.95 39.69
C GLN A 391 8.80 4.08 38.76
N ALA A 392 9.46 4.66 37.76
CA ALA A 392 10.34 3.94 36.86
C ALA A 392 11.70 3.54 37.45
N GLU A 393 12.12 4.16 38.55
CA GLU A 393 13.40 3.86 39.20
C GLU A 393 13.45 2.53 39.99
N ARG A 394 12.33 1.80 40.06
CA ARG A 394 12.22 0.55 40.88
C ARG A 394 11.93 -0.72 40.08
N SER A 395 11.80 -0.69 38.77
CA SER A 395 11.69 -1.90 37.95
C SER A 395 12.85 -1.95 36.95
N SER A 396 13.58 -3.06 36.98
CA SER A 396 14.66 -3.39 36.06
C SER A 396 14.28 -3.03 34.61
N ALA A 397 15.08 -2.14 34.00
CA ALA A 397 15.19 -1.82 32.59
C ALA A 397 14.09 -2.41 31.68
N ALA A 398 12.89 -1.83 31.70
CA ALA A 398 11.95 -2.02 30.62
C ALA A 398 12.61 -1.40 29.37
N SER A 399 12.94 -2.23 28.40
CA SER A 399 13.49 -1.81 27.11
C SER A 399 12.55 -0.77 26.50
N THR A 400 13.02 0.46 26.30
CA THR A 400 12.29 1.54 25.64
C THR A 400 12.33 1.38 24.12
N THR A 401 12.28 0.15 23.60
CA THR A 401 12.32 -0.14 22.17
C THR A 401 11.07 0.44 21.52
N ASP A 402 11.27 1.33 20.57
CA ASP A 402 10.18 1.87 19.73
C ASP A 402 9.78 0.81 18.72
N HIS A 403 8.68 0.10 18.96
CA HIS A 403 8.21 -0.98 18.09
C HIS A 403 7.35 -0.48 16.94
N ARG A 404 6.79 0.74 17.02
CA ARG A 404 5.89 1.31 16.00
C ARG A 404 4.84 0.30 15.52
N PHE A 405 4.16 -0.36 16.46
CA PHE A 405 3.07 -1.27 16.12
C PHE A 405 2.05 -0.60 15.23
N ARG A 406 1.43 -1.37 14.33
CA ARG A 406 0.50 -0.84 13.34
C ARG A 406 -0.83 -1.59 13.37
N ILE A 407 -1.90 -0.89 13.04
CA ILE A 407 -3.16 -1.51 12.65
C ILE A 407 -3.45 -1.07 11.22
N GLU A 408 -3.55 -2.09 10.35
CA GLU A 408 -3.90 -1.94 8.95
C GLU A 408 -5.41 -1.83 8.82
N HIS A 409 -5.87 -0.96 7.93
CA HIS A 409 -7.25 -0.61 7.63
C HIS A 409 -7.92 0.23 8.71
N ALA A 410 -8.08 -0.24 9.94
CA ALA A 410 -8.73 0.49 11.05
C ALA A 410 -10.03 1.20 10.59
N GLN A 411 -10.85 0.51 9.75
CA GLN A 411 -11.98 1.14 9.07
C GLN A 411 -13.09 1.52 10.04
N VAL A 412 -13.44 0.61 10.97
CA VAL A 412 -14.46 0.84 11.99
C VAL A 412 -13.79 0.99 13.34
N THR A 413 -13.89 2.16 13.94
CA THR A 413 -13.25 2.47 15.23
C THR A 413 -14.17 3.27 16.13
N THR A 414 -13.97 3.14 17.43
CA THR A 414 -14.64 3.97 18.43
C THR A 414 -13.72 5.12 18.87
N PRO A 415 -14.25 6.25 19.37
CA PRO A 415 -13.43 7.33 19.92
C PRO A 415 -12.48 6.88 21.04
N ALA A 416 -12.87 5.90 21.84
CA ALA A 416 -12.05 5.32 22.90
C ALA A 416 -10.85 4.54 22.31
N GLN A 417 -11.07 3.80 21.23
CA GLN A 417 -9.99 3.08 20.53
C GLN A 417 -9.00 4.06 19.90
N ILE A 418 -9.48 5.13 19.23
CA ILE A 418 -8.59 6.17 18.68
C ILE A 418 -7.72 6.80 19.77
N ALA A 419 -8.26 7.04 20.96
CA ALA A 419 -7.47 7.50 22.10
C ALA A 419 -6.40 6.48 22.52
N ARG A 420 -6.71 5.18 22.46
CA ARG A 420 -5.75 4.10 22.75
C ARG A 420 -4.64 4.01 21.69
N PHE A 421 -4.92 4.23 20.40
CA PHE A 421 -3.86 4.34 19.39
C PHE A 421 -2.82 5.38 19.80
N LYS A 422 -3.25 6.55 20.26
CA LYS A 422 -2.34 7.60 20.74
C LYS A 422 -1.57 7.17 22.00
N GLN A 423 -2.28 6.62 22.99
CA GLN A 423 -1.69 6.17 24.25
C GLN A 423 -0.61 5.10 24.02
N LEU A 424 -0.90 4.13 23.15
CA LEU A 424 -0.02 3.01 22.83
C LEU A 424 0.96 3.32 21.70
N LYS A 425 0.95 4.55 21.13
CA LYS A 425 1.77 4.97 19.98
C LYS A 425 1.62 4.04 18.76
N VAL A 426 0.44 3.47 18.57
CA VAL A 426 0.12 2.61 17.43
C VAL A 426 -0.14 3.48 16.20
N ILE A 427 0.40 3.07 15.06
CA ILE A 427 0.22 3.74 13.77
C ILE A 427 -1.09 3.25 13.15
N ALA A 428 -1.90 4.18 12.63
CA ALA A 428 -3.06 3.85 11.81
C ALA A 428 -2.64 3.82 10.32
N SER A 429 -2.51 2.62 9.77
CA SER A 429 -2.17 2.39 8.37
C SER A 429 -3.44 2.15 7.58
N MET A 430 -3.85 3.15 6.81
CA MET A 430 -5.19 3.19 6.23
C MET A 430 -5.14 3.33 4.70
N GLN A 431 -6.23 2.95 4.04
CA GLN A 431 -6.33 2.97 2.58
C GLN A 431 -7.53 3.83 2.17
N PRO A 432 -7.32 5.12 1.85
CA PRO A 432 -8.42 6.01 1.49
C PRO A 432 -9.20 5.57 0.25
N ASN A 433 -8.58 4.80 -0.65
CA ASN A 433 -9.23 4.23 -1.84
C ASN A 433 -10.46 3.39 -1.49
N HIS A 434 -10.39 2.62 -0.39
CA HIS A 434 -11.51 1.78 0.07
C HIS A 434 -12.79 2.55 0.29
N LEU A 435 -12.70 3.79 0.78
CA LEU A 435 -13.89 4.61 0.98
C LEU A 435 -14.69 4.80 -0.31
N LEU A 436 -14.02 4.96 -1.47
CA LEU A 436 -14.70 5.21 -2.75
C LEU A 436 -15.58 4.02 -3.17
N THR A 437 -15.17 2.81 -2.82
CA THR A 437 -15.94 1.59 -3.04
C THR A 437 -16.96 1.36 -1.93
N ASP A 438 -16.52 1.49 -0.68
CA ASP A 438 -17.27 1.09 0.51
C ASP A 438 -18.44 2.04 0.84
N MET A 439 -18.35 3.33 0.47
CA MET A 439 -19.43 4.30 0.69
C MET A 439 -20.75 3.92 0.02
N ASN A 440 -20.72 2.93 -0.89
CA ASN A 440 -21.94 2.43 -1.55
C ASN A 440 -22.77 1.52 -0.65
N TRP A 441 -22.18 0.94 0.41
CA TRP A 441 -22.84 -0.05 1.25
C TRP A 441 -22.40 -0.01 2.74
N ALA A 442 -21.34 0.74 3.10
CA ALA A 442 -20.84 0.78 4.48
C ALA A 442 -21.91 1.26 5.48
N MET A 443 -22.78 2.22 5.06
CA MET A 443 -23.89 2.71 5.87
C MET A 443 -24.89 1.59 6.20
N ASP A 444 -25.19 0.70 5.24
CA ASP A 444 -26.10 -0.41 5.44
C ASP A 444 -25.51 -1.44 6.41
N ARG A 445 -24.20 -1.69 6.33
CA ARG A 445 -23.46 -2.61 7.21
C ARG A 445 -23.39 -2.13 8.65
N LEU A 446 -23.15 -0.84 8.84
CA LEU A 446 -22.80 -0.26 10.14
C LEU A 446 -23.97 0.45 10.83
N GLY A 447 -24.94 0.91 10.05
CA GLY A 447 -25.91 1.89 10.52
C GLY A 447 -25.28 3.29 10.74
N PRO A 448 -26.10 4.34 10.90
CA PRO A 448 -25.64 5.74 10.85
C PRO A 448 -24.62 6.08 11.96
N LYS A 449 -24.79 5.53 13.16
CA LYS A 449 -23.94 5.84 14.32
C LYS A 449 -22.50 5.36 14.12
N ARG A 450 -22.28 4.12 13.71
CA ARG A 450 -20.93 3.55 13.49
C ARG A 450 -20.32 4.06 12.18
N ALA A 451 -21.15 4.28 11.16
CA ALA A 451 -20.69 4.87 9.92
C ALA A 451 -20.08 6.26 10.11
N ALA A 452 -20.64 7.10 10.99
CA ALA A 452 -20.10 8.43 11.30
C ALA A 452 -18.70 8.41 11.91
N THR A 453 -18.29 7.33 12.57
CA THR A 453 -16.95 7.15 13.18
C THR A 453 -16.04 6.21 12.40
N SER A 454 -16.45 5.76 11.22
CA SER A 454 -15.63 4.92 10.35
C SER A 454 -14.78 5.74 9.38
N TYR A 455 -13.64 5.19 8.96
CA TYR A 455 -12.66 5.89 8.11
C TYR A 455 -12.28 7.27 8.69
N ALA A 456 -11.98 7.33 10.01
CA ALA A 456 -11.94 8.55 10.81
C ALA A 456 -10.57 9.27 10.73
N TRP A 457 -10.04 9.54 9.54
CA TRP A 457 -8.68 10.05 9.32
C TRP A 457 -8.40 11.37 10.06
N ALA A 458 -9.34 12.34 10.00
CA ALA A 458 -9.17 13.62 10.66
C ALA A 458 -9.15 13.49 12.19
N GLU A 459 -9.97 12.59 12.77
CA GLU A 459 -9.98 12.36 14.21
C GLU A 459 -8.68 11.68 14.68
N PHE A 460 -8.11 10.73 13.90
CA PHE A 460 -6.79 10.16 14.19
C PHE A 460 -5.72 11.26 14.24
N LEU A 461 -5.61 12.13 13.21
CA LEU A 461 -4.65 13.22 13.20
C LEU A 461 -4.88 14.21 14.34
N LYS A 462 -6.12 14.60 14.63
CA LYS A 462 -6.49 15.50 15.72
C LYS A 462 -6.05 14.95 17.09
N LYS A 463 -6.06 13.64 17.26
CA LYS A 463 -5.53 12.98 18.46
C LYS A 463 -4.01 12.81 18.43
N GLY A 464 -3.34 13.22 17.36
CA GLY A 464 -1.89 13.07 17.18
C GLY A 464 -1.44 11.64 16.96
N VAL A 465 -2.28 10.82 16.34
CA VAL A 465 -1.93 9.47 15.86
C VAL A 465 -1.27 9.60 14.49
N THR A 466 -0.17 8.91 14.27
CA THR A 466 0.48 8.87 12.97
C THR A 466 -0.39 8.10 11.97
N LEU A 467 -0.65 8.72 10.81
CA LEU A 467 -1.26 8.07 9.65
C LEU A 467 -0.20 7.62 8.66
N ALA A 468 -0.36 6.43 8.11
CA ALA A 468 0.33 5.96 6.91
C ALA A 468 -0.74 5.52 5.90
N PHE A 469 -0.57 5.93 4.62
CA PHE A 469 -1.53 5.60 3.58
C PHE A 469 -0.95 4.63 2.56
N GLY A 470 -1.79 3.69 2.12
CA GLY A 470 -1.49 2.72 1.07
C GLY A 470 -2.68 2.55 0.13
N THR A 471 -2.52 1.76 -0.93
CA THR A 471 -3.57 1.49 -1.90
C THR A 471 -4.29 0.17 -1.65
N ASP A 472 -3.63 -0.78 -0.98
CA ASP A 472 -4.07 -2.18 -0.87
C ASP A 472 -4.23 -2.87 -2.24
N TYR A 473 -3.37 -2.46 -3.21
CA TYR A 473 -3.35 -3.07 -4.55
C TYR A 473 -3.09 -4.58 -4.47
N PRO A 474 -3.91 -5.45 -5.09
CA PRO A 474 -4.94 -5.19 -6.11
C PRO A 474 -6.39 -5.17 -5.57
N VAL A 475 -6.63 -5.06 -4.27
CA VAL A 475 -8.01 -4.92 -3.73
C VAL A 475 -8.64 -3.66 -4.30
N GLU A 476 -7.88 -2.57 -4.30
CA GLU A 476 -8.21 -1.32 -4.98
C GLU A 476 -7.21 -1.01 -6.09
N PRO A 477 -7.54 -0.12 -7.05
CA PRO A 477 -6.58 0.35 -8.05
C PRO A 477 -5.33 0.97 -7.43
N VAL A 478 -4.17 0.72 -8.05
CA VAL A 478 -2.84 1.11 -7.57
C VAL A 478 -2.60 2.64 -7.50
N THR A 479 -3.49 3.46 -8.03
CA THR A 479 -3.29 4.91 -8.14
C THR A 479 -3.45 5.64 -6.80
N PRO A 480 -2.39 6.30 -6.26
CA PRO A 480 -2.49 7.11 -5.04
C PRO A 480 -3.41 8.34 -5.21
N PHE A 481 -3.63 8.80 -6.45
CA PHE A 481 -4.48 9.97 -6.72
C PHE A 481 -5.95 9.74 -6.33
N ARG A 482 -6.46 8.49 -6.42
CA ARG A 482 -7.78 8.13 -5.87
C ARG A 482 -7.79 8.29 -4.35
N GLY A 483 -6.73 7.85 -3.69
CA GLY A 483 -6.57 7.99 -2.24
C GLY A 483 -6.48 9.46 -1.80
N LEU A 484 -5.70 10.29 -2.51
CA LEU A 484 -5.65 11.73 -2.27
C LEU A 484 -7.02 12.38 -2.45
N TYR A 485 -7.72 12.07 -3.55
CA TYR A 485 -9.07 12.55 -3.80
C TYR A 485 -10.05 12.15 -2.68
N ALA A 486 -10.07 10.87 -2.30
CA ALA A 486 -10.92 10.36 -1.24
C ALA A 486 -10.64 11.05 0.11
N ALA A 487 -9.36 11.23 0.45
CA ALA A 487 -8.96 11.85 1.71
C ALA A 487 -9.40 13.31 1.82
N VAL A 488 -9.33 14.08 0.73
CA VAL A 488 -9.64 15.53 0.76
C VAL A 488 -11.09 15.85 0.45
N THR A 489 -11.82 14.98 -0.28
CA THR A 489 -13.21 15.25 -0.66
C THR A 489 -14.23 14.46 0.13
N ARG A 490 -13.92 13.19 0.47
CA ARG A 490 -14.88 12.23 1.02
C ARG A 490 -16.07 11.97 0.09
N LYS A 491 -15.89 12.21 -1.21
CA LYS A 491 -16.94 12.06 -2.24
C LYS A 491 -16.66 10.89 -3.16
N SER A 492 -17.72 10.31 -3.72
CA SER A 492 -17.62 9.38 -4.84
C SER A 492 -16.96 10.08 -6.05
N GLU A 493 -16.36 9.28 -6.95
CA GLU A 493 -15.63 9.83 -8.12
C GLU A 493 -16.55 10.64 -9.06
N ASP A 494 -17.87 10.34 -9.08
CA ASP A 494 -18.87 11.12 -9.80
C ASP A 494 -19.44 12.32 -8.99
N GLY A 495 -18.93 12.54 -7.78
CA GLY A 495 -19.29 13.64 -6.88
C GLY A 495 -20.68 13.57 -6.25
N LYS A 496 -21.46 12.52 -6.50
CA LYS A 496 -22.87 12.44 -6.08
C LYS A 496 -23.10 11.99 -4.64
N LYS A 497 -22.15 11.21 -4.10
CA LYS A 497 -22.19 10.74 -2.71
C LYS A 497 -21.09 11.42 -1.90
N GLU A 498 -21.37 11.70 -0.64
CA GLU A 498 -20.41 12.20 0.33
C GLU A 498 -20.53 11.38 1.61
N TYR A 499 -19.39 11.04 2.23
CA TYR A 499 -19.36 10.18 3.40
C TYR A 499 -18.58 10.82 4.53
N SER A 500 -19.26 11.18 5.65
CA SER A 500 -18.65 11.78 6.86
C SER A 500 -17.67 12.92 6.52
N PRO A 501 -18.16 14.06 5.98
CA PRO A 501 -17.31 15.14 5.46
C PRO A 501 -16.42 15.81 6.51
N GLU A 502 -16.75 15.66 7.80
CA GLU A 502 -15.95 16.13 8.93
C GLU A 502 -14.60 15.39 9.07
N GLN A 503 -14.44 14.27 8.37
CA GLN A 503 -13.21 13.48 8.35
C GLN A 503 -12.28 13.82 7.17
N LYS A 504 -12.52 14.94 6.45
CA LYS A 504 -11.64 15.42 5.39
C LYS A 504 -10.26 15.81 5.93
N LEU A 505 -9.26 15.56 5.12
CA LEU A 505 -7.89 16.04 5.33
C LEU A 505 -7.57 17.20 4.37
N THR A 506 -6.52 17.96 4.68
CA THR A 506 -5.91 18.82 3.66
C THR A 506 -5.09 17.98 2.68
N MET A 507 -4.77 18.55 1.51
CA MET A 507 -3.96 17.85 0.52
C MET A 507 -2.56 17.55 1.08
N GLU A 508 -1.96 18.48 1.81
CA GLU A 508 -0.65 18.32 2.44
C GLU A 508 -0.65 17.20 3.48
N GLN A 509 -1.71 17.09 4.29
CA GLN A 509 -1.88 15.99 5.25
C GLN A 509 -1.99 14.64 4.55
N ALA A 510 -2.74 14.58 3.45
CA ALA A 510 -2.88 13.36 2.66
C ALA A 510 -1.56 12.97 1.97
N ILE A 511 -0.83 13.93 1.39
CA ILE A 511 0.51 13.70 0.83
C ILE A 511 1.48 13.22 1.93
N ALA A 512 1.49 13.88 3.09
CA ALA A 512 2.34 13.48 4.20
C ALA A 512 2.06 12.03 4.64
N ALA A 513 0.80 11.59 4.67
CA ALA A 513 0.46 10.20 5.00
C ALA A 513 0.98 9.20 3.95
N TYR A 514 1.03 9.56 2.65
CA TYR A 514 1.62 8.75 1.57
C TYR A 514 3.14 8.90 1.41
N THR A 515 3.80 9.73 2.20
CA THR A 515 5.24 9.99 2.10
C THR A 515 5.92 9.86 3.46
N THR A 516 5.98 10.91 4.26
CA THR A 516 6.65 10.92 5.58
C THR A 516 5.99 10.00 6.60
N GLY A 517 4.65 9.91 6.61
CA GLY A 517 3.92 8.99 7.50
C GLY A 517 4.18 7.52 7.18
N SER A 518 4.17 7.17 5.88
CA SER A 518 4.51 5.82 5.43
C SER A 518 5.99 5.49 5.66
N ALA A 519 6.91 6.45 5.46
CA ALA A 519 8.32 6.27 5.78
C ALA A 519 8.54 6.05 7.29
N PHE A 520 7.83 6.82 8.14
CA PHE A 520 7.86 6.61 9.59
C PHE A 520 7.35 5.22 9.99
N ALA A 521 6.32 4.72 9.30
CA ALA A 521 5.73 3.43 9.59
C ALA A 521 6.68 2.24 9.35
N GLU A 522 7.74 2.41 8.57
CA GLU A 522 8.77 1.40 8.29
C GLU A 522 10.18 1.80 8.74
N PHE A 523 10.32 2.78 9.65
CA PHE A 523 11.59 3.27 10.23
C PHE A 523 12.55 3.92 9.22
N THR A 524 12.06 4.43 8.10
CA THR A 524 12.89 5.01 7.03
C THR A 524 12.71 6.53 6.85
N GLU A 525 12.10 7.22 7.82
CA GLU A 525 11.84 8.67 7.77
C GLU A 525 13.12 9.54 7.73
N LYS A 526 14.27 8.96 8.05
CA LYS A 526 15.58 9.63 7.94
C LYS A 526 16.22 9.41 6.57
N GLU A 527 15.66 8.54 5.75
CA GLU A 527 16.18 8.17 4.44
C GLU A 527 15.30 8.68 3.31
N LYS A 528 13.95 8.64 3.47
CA LYS A 528 12.99 8.99 2.42
C LYS A 528 11.71 9.64 2.97
N GLY A 529 10.83 10.09 2.07
CA GLY A 529 9.56 10.76 2.39
C GLY A 529 9.60 12.28 2.22
N THR A 530 10.79 12.87 2.09
CA THR A 530 11.00 14.28 1.72
C THR A 530 12.13 14.42 0.71
N LEU A 531 12.23 15.61 0.09
CA LEU A 531 13.35 15.98 -0.80
C LEU A 531 14.36 16.91 -0.09
N ALA A 532 14.57 16.71 1.20
CA ALA A 532 15.61 17.43 1.93
C ALA A 532 17.02 16.97 1.52
N PRO A 533 18.04 17.83 1.61
CA PRO A 533 19.44 17.40 1.41
C PRO A 533 19.81 16.21 2.28
N GLY A 534 20.45 15.21 1.70
CA GLY A 534 20.83 13.95 2.33
C GLY A 534 19.79 12.82 2.20
N MET A 535 18.53 13.13 1.89
CA MET A 535 17.48 12.13 1.66
C MET A 535 17.67 11.42 0.32
N LEU A 536 17.14 10.22 0.19
CA LEU A 536 17.11 9.48 -1.08
C LEU A 536 16.40 10.30 -2.16
N ALA A 537 16.97 10.31 -3.37
CA ALA A 537 16.43 11.05 -4.50
C ALA A 537 15.27 10.27 -5.16
N ASP A 538 14.19 10.09 -4.39
CA ASP A 538 12.96 9.42 -4.80
C ASP A 538 11.87 10.47 -5.01
N PHE A 539 11.51 10.72 -6.26
CA PHE A 539 10.56 11.77 -6.58
C PHE A 539 9.71 11.46 -7.81
N VAL A 540 8.59 12.15 -7.92
CA VAL A 540 7.69 12.07 -9.06
C VAL A 540 7.51 13.45 -9.68
N VAL A 541 7.48 13.49 -11.01
CA VAL A 541 7.14 14.69 -11.81
C VAL A 541 5.72 14.52 -12.33
N LEU A 542 4.85 15.48 -12.05
CA LEU A 542 3.43 15.45 -12.40
C LEU A 542 3.07 16.55 -13.40
N ASP A 543 2.04 16.31 -14.21
CA ASP A 543 1.52 17.27 -15.19
C ASP A 543 0.84 18.50 -14.54
N ARG A 544 0.56 18.44 -13.24
CA ARG A 544 -0.11 19.50 -12.46
C ARG A 544 0.28 19.49 -11.00
N ASP A 545 0.14 20.65 -10.36
CA ASP A 545 0.31 20.81 -8.92
C ASP A 545 -0.95 20.33 -8.20
N VAL A 546 -0.89 19.13 -7.61
CA VAL A 546 -2.03 18.50 -6.91
C VAL A 546 -2.46 19.28 -5.65
N THR A 547 -1.61 20.16 -5.11
CA THR A 547 -1.94 21.00 -3.95
C THR A 547 -2.63 22.31 -4.34
N ALA A 548 -2.60 22.68 -5.63
CA ALA A 548 -3.15 23.94 -6.12
C ALA A 548 -4.39 23.77 -7.01
N VAL A 549 -4.63 22.56 -7.55
CA VAL A 549 -5.81 22.32 -8.39
C VAL A 549 -7.04 21.99 -7.54
N ALA A 550 -8.23 22.19 -8.13
CA ALA A 550 -9.47 21.70 -7.51
C ALA A 550 -9.39 20.18 -7.27
N PRO A 551 -9.88 19.64 -6.13
CA PRO A 551 -9.73 18.24 -5.77
C PRO A 551 -10.22 17.25 -6.83
N GLU A 552 -11.27 17.59 -7.56
CA GLU A 552 -11.83 16.75 -8.65
C GLU A 552 -10.84 16.56 -9.81
N ARG A 553 -9.91 17.50 -10.00
CA ARG A 553 -8.87 17.42 -11.03
C ARG A 553 -7.72 16.49 -10.64
N VAL A 554 -7.61 16.13 -9.35
CA VAL A 554 -6.56 15.22 -8.85
C VAL A 554 -6.68 13.84 -9.49
N LEU A 555 -7.90 13.34 -9.71
CA LEU A 555 -8.16 12.05 -10.37
C LEU A 555 -7.57 11.96 -11.80
N ALA A 556 -7.45 13.10 -12.48
CA ALA A 556 -6.93 13.17 -13.85
C ALA A 556 -5.43 13.51 -13.92
N THR A 557 -4.72 13.45 -12.79
CA THR A 557 -3.29 13.73 -12.72
C THR A 557 -2.50 12.64 -13.45
N LYS A 558 -1.51 13.10 -14.24
CA LYS A 558 -0.60 12.21 -14.98
C LYS A 558 0.79 12.27 -14.39
N VAL A 559 1.39 11.11 -14.20
CA VAL A 559 2.81 10.99 -13.90
C VAL A 559 3.60 11.14 -15.17
N LEU A 560 4.48 12.12 -15.22
CA LEU A 560 5.38 12.37 -16.36
C LEU A 560 6.69 11.60 -16.18
N ARG A 561 7.19 11.53 -14.95
CA ARG A 561 8.42 10.79 -14.63
C ARG A 561 8.40 10.31 -13.19
N THR A 562 8.92 9.11 -12.97
CA THR A 562 9.19 8.54 -11.63
C THR A 562 10.68 8.24 -11.51
N VAL A 563 11.27 8.68 -10.41
CA VAL A 563 12.70 8.54 -10.13
C VAL A 563 12.90 7.86 -8.79
N VAL A 564 13.75 6.84 -8.76
CA VAL A 564 14.13 6.10 -7.56
C VAL A 564 15.66 6.13 -7.44
N GLY A 565 16.17 6.68 -6.33
CA GLY A 565 17.62 6.83 -6.13
C GLY A 565 18.30 7.57 -7.28
N GLY A 566 17.70 8.66 -7.78
CA GLY A 566 18.22 9.45 -8.90
C GLY A 566 18.08 8.79 -10.28
N LYS A 567 17.59 7.54 -10.37
CA LYS A 567 17.41 6.82 -11.64
C LYS A 567 15.96 6.91 -12.11
N THR A 568 15.74 7.32 -13.35
CA THR A 568 14.40 7.29 -13.97
C THR A 568 13.96 5.84 -14.17
N VAL A 569 12.87 5.43 -13.50
CA VAL A 569 12.25 4.10 -13.60
C VAL A 569 11.00 4.09 -14.48
N TYR A 570 10.41 5.27 -14.72
CA TYR A 570 9.31 5.50 -15.64
C TYR A 570 9.37 6.91 -16.20
N GLU A 571 9.04 7.04 -17.49
CA GLU A 571 8.86 8.32 -18.17
C GLU A 571 7.80 8.17 -19.25
N THR A 572 6.83 9.10 -19.27
CA THR A 572 5.84 9.15 -20.36
C THR A 572 6.52 9.64 -21.65
N ARG A 573 6.18 9.02 -22.78
CA ARG A 573 6.69 9.40 -24.09
C ARG A 573 5.87 10.54 -24.70
#